data_b365ac28b6f8dbc05b7f80cd1200b7ed
#
_entry.id   b365ac28b6f8dbc05b7f80cd1200b7ed
#
_cell.length_a   1.000
_cell.length_b   1.000
_cell.length_c   1.000
_cell.angle_alpha   90.00
_cell.angle_beta   90.00
_cell.angle_gamma   90.00
#
_symmetry.space_group_name_H-M   'P 1'
#
loop_
_entity.id
_entity.type
_entity.pdbx_description
1 polymer ?
#
loop_
_entity_poly.entity_id
_entity_poly.type
_entity_poly.pdbx_seq_one_letter_code
_entity_poly.pdbx_strand_id
1 'polypeptide(L)'
;MTVLRFLGSLQYAFRSAIPIEIIFRAKIKKILFLHHYFLRRCANSRLAVPRPVSNLMNMENDSIVTEVTDAIQDTSALAQMTEGIKYVTTTPVSEWLPDMVRTYVVPLGLKILAAIVVFLLGRWIIKLVKKWMANGLMSRHGDATLHGFLSNLVSVVLYFILIIAVVGILGINTSSLVALLASAGLAVGMSLGGTLQNFAGGVLIVMFRPFKVGDFISAQGYEGKVNEIQIFNTHILTVDNKEVILPNGPLATGALTNYSRQETRRVDWTFSIAYGDDYDKAKSLLLRLCDEDGRIQKTPGPFVELGKLNDSSVDITVRVWVDAADYWAVFFSMNEKVYKAFATEGLSIPFPQMDVHMR
;
A
#
# COMPACT_ATOMS: atom_id res chain seq x y z
N MET A 1 -10.56 -10.76 -28.96
CA MET A 1 -12.00 -10.94 -28.65
C MET A 1 -12.47 -12.41 -28.69
N THR A 2 -11.88 -13.27 -29.46
CA THR A 2 -12.24 -14.69 -29.64
C THR A 2 -11.89 -15.57 -28.44
N VAL A 3 -10.78 -15.30 -27.74
CA VAL A 3 -10.30 -16.07 -26.57
C VAL A 3 -11.19 -15.85 -25.33
N LEU A 4 -11.73 -14.64 -25.13
CA LEU A 4 -12.64 -14.32 -24.03
C LEU A 4 -14.03 -14.97 -24.18
N ARG A 5 -14.51 -15.18 -25.42
CA ARG A 5 -15.75 -15.94 -25.70
C ARG A 5 -15.57 -17.44 -25.47
N PHE A 6 -14.38 -17.97 -25.78
CA PHE A 6 -14.05 -19.38 -25.55
C PHE A 6 -13.94 -19.69 -24.04
N LEU A 7 -13.35 -18.81 -23.25
CA LEU A 7 -13.28 -18.94 -21.79
C LEU A 7 -14.67 -18.82 -21.11
N GLY A 8 -15.54 -17.95 -21.62
CA GLY A 8 -16.92 -17.83 -21.13
C GLY A 8 -17.80 -19.07 -21.39
N SER A 9 -17.64 -19.72 -22.55
CA SER A 9 -18.36 -20.97 -22.85
C SER A 9 -17.84 -22.17 -22.06
N LEU A 10 -16.55 -22.22 -21.73
CA LEU A 10 -15.96 -23.20 -20.82
C LEU A 10 -16.49 -23.02 -19.37
N GLN A 11 -16.65 -21.79 -18.90
CA GLN A 11 -17.15 -21.51 -17.55
C GLN A 11 -18.62 -21.93 -17.37
N TYR A 12 -19.44 -21.87 -18.43
CA TYR A 12 -20.82 -22.32 -18.40
C TYR A 12 -20.96 -23.86 -18.40
N ALA A 13 -20.08 -24.55 -19.12
CA ALA A 13 -20.03 -26.02 -19.13
C ALA A 13 -19.56 -26.61 -17.79
N PHE A 14 -18.74 -25.86 -17.03
CA PHE A 14 -18.22 -26.28 -15.72
C PHE A 14 -19.23 -26.11 -14.58
N ARG A 15 -20.23 -25.23 -14.69
CA ARG A 15 -21.22 -24.95 -13.63
C ARG A 15 -22.23 -26.06 -13.47
N SER A 16 -22.42 -26.92 -14.47
CA SER A 16 -23.35 -28.04 -14.43
C SER A 16 -22.78 -29.37 -13.86
N ALA A 17 -21.49 -29.39 -13.48
CA ALA A 17 -20.79 -30.60 -13.03
C ALA A 17 -20.58 -30.68 -11.50
N ILE A 18 -21.28 -29.84 -10.71
CA ILE A 18 -21.17 -29.76 -9.25
C ILE A 18 -21.60 -31.03 -8.46
N PRO A 19 -22.43 -31.95 -8.97
CA PRO A 19 -22.85 -33.14 -8.17
C PRO A 19 -21.76 -34.20 -7.95
N ILE A 20 -20.66 -34.18 -8.70
CA ILE A 20 -19.67 -35.28 -8.73
C ILE A 20 -18.75 -35.30 -7.52
N GLU A 21 -18.37 -34.14 -6.99
CA GLU A 21 -17.48 -34.03 -5.83
C GLU A 21 -18.10 -34.57 -4.54
N ILE A 22 -19.42 -34.34 -4.39
CA ILE A 22 -20.18 -34.84 -3.26
C ILE A 22 -20.32 -36.37 -3.34
N ILE A 23 -20.54 -36.92 -4.54
CA ILE A 23 -20.71 -38.37 -4.78
C ILE A 23 -19.38 -39.11 -4.60
N PHE A 24 -18.24 -38.54 -5.03
CA PHE A 24 -16.97 -39.23 -4.95
C PHE A 24 -16.36 -39.21 -3.51
N ARG A 25 -16.51 -38.11 -2.78
CA ARG A 25 -16.12 -38.05 -1.34
C ARG A 25 -17.00 -38.89 -0.45
N ALA A 26 -18.32 -38.92 -0.75
CA ALA A 26 -19.25 -39.80 -0.05
C ALA A 26 -18.97 -41.27 -0.34
N LYS A 27 -18.62 -41.66 -1.59
CA LYS A 27 -18.31 -43.05 -1.95
C LYS A 27 -17.03 -43.57 -1.31
N ILE A 28 -15.92 -42.80 -1.30
CA ILE A 28 -14.68 -43.26 -0.70
C ILE A 28 -14.78 -43.36 0.83
N LYS A 29 -15.39 -42.38 1.50
CA LYS A 29 -15.65 -42.44 2.96
C LYS A 29 -16.64 -43.55 3.30
N LYS A 30 -17.70 -43.80 2.51
CA LYS A 30 -18.68 -44.87 2.77
C LYS A 30 -18.13 -46.27 2.50
N ILE A 31 -17.26 -46.47 1.51
CA ILE A 31 -16.59 -47.76 1.28
C ILE A 31 -15.64 -48.10 2.43
N LEU A 32 -14.87 -47.14 2.90
CA LEU A 32 -13.97 -47.32 4.08
C LEU A 32 -14.78 -47.49 5.38
N PHE A 33 -15.91 -46.75 5.53
CA PHE A 33 -16.76 -46.84 6.70
C PHE A 33 -17.59 -48.16 6.72
N LEU A 34 -18.10 -48.63 5.58
CA LEU A 34 -18.78 -49.91 5.45
C LEU A 34 -17.84 -51.09 5.69
N HIS A 35 -16.59 -51.02 5.21
CA HIS A 35 -15.58 -52.03 5.48
C HIS A 35 -15.25 -52.11 6.98
N HIS A 36 -15.11 -50.94 7.64
CA HIS A 36 -14.83 -50.88 9.08
C HIS A 36 -16.05 -51.23 9.96
N TYR A 37 -17.26 -50.88 9.49
CA TYR A 37 -18.52 -51.16 10.17
C TYR A 37 -18.91 -52.63 10.07
N PHE A 38 -18.69 -53.25 8.89
CA PHE A 38 -18.96 -54.69 8.69
C PHE A 38 -17.98 -55.57 9.53
N LEU A 39 -16.72 -55.21 9.65
CA LEU A 39 -15.75 -55.89 10.47
C LEU A 39 -16.02 -55.74 11.98
N ARG A 40 -16.61 -54.64 12.44
CA ARG A 40 -17.01 -54.46 13.86
C ARG A 40 -18.34 -55.11 14.19
N ARG A 41 -19.24 -55.32 13.26
CA ARG A 41 -20.59 -55.92 13.51
C ARG A 41 -20.55 -57.45 13.49
N CYS A 42 -19.58 -58.05 12.82
CA CYS A 42 -19.34 -59.50 12.93
C CYS A 42 -18.68 -59.91 14.28
N ALA A 43 -18.13 -58.97 15.04
CA ALA A 43 -17.47 -59.24 16.32
C ALA A 43 -18.40 -59.08 17.55
N ASN A 44 -19.60 -58.49 17.44
CA ASN A 44 -20.48 -58.27 18.60
C ASN A 44 -21.95 -58.43 18.26
N SER A 45 -22.41 -59.67 18.12
CA SER A 45 -23.82 -60.05 18.08
C SER A 45 -24.43 -60.00 19.48
N ARG A 46 -24.95 -58.86 19.89
CA ARG A 46 -26.04 -58.75 20.86
C ARG A 46 -26.96 -57.62 20.42
N LEU A 47 -28.14 -58.03 19.98
CA LEU A 47 -29.32 -57.22 19.67
C LEU A 47 -29.65 -56.31 20.87
N ALA A 48 -29.57 -55.02 20.70
CA ALA A 48 -30.17 -54.03 21.61
C ALA A 48 -31.48 -53.55 20.99
N VAL A 49 -32.57 -53.78 21.71
CA VAL A 49 -33.94 -53.35 21.45
C VAL A 49 -34.00 -51.80 21.42
N PRO A 50 -34.78 -51.18 20.51
CA PRO A 50 -34.96 -49.72 20.49
C PRO A 50 -35.67 -49.24 21.75
N ARG A 51 -35.17 -48.20 22.38
CA ARG A 51 -35.81 -47.53 23.54
C ARG A 51 -37.13 -46.89 23.15
N PRO A 52 -38.11 -46.88 24.04
CA PRO A 52 -39.47 -46.38 23.74
C PRO A 52 -39.48 -44.86 23.55
N VAL A 53 -40.41 -44.44 22.70
CA VAL A 53 -40.66 -43.11 22.16
C VAL A 53 -41.03 -42.04 23.20
N SER A 54 -41.07 -42.34 24.47
CA SER A 54 -41.51 -41.44 25.54
C SER A 54 -40.52 -40.34 25.94
N ASN A 55 -39.25 -40.38 25.45
CA ASN A 55 -38.23 -39.34 25.75
C ASN A 55 -38.06 -38.27 24.68
N LEU A 56 -38.88 -38.30 23.61
CA LEU A 56 -38.80 -37.36 22.49
C LEU A 56 -39.62 -36.07 22.69
N MET A 57 -40.37 -35.93 23.78
CA MET A 57 -41.25 -34.77 23.99
C MET A 57 -40.58 -33.54 24.61
N ASN A 58 -39.25 -33.58 24.92
CA ASN A 58 -38.55 -32.48 25.57
C ASN A 58 -37.29 -31.96 24.78
N MET A 59 -37.18 -32.27 23.51
CA MET A 59 -36.16 -31.69 22.66
C MET A 59 -36.75 -30.59 21.76
N GLU A 60 -36.08 -29.43 21.70
CA GLU A 60 -36.48 -28.32 20.86
C GLU A 60 -36.73 -28.76 19.41
N ASN A 61 -37.81 -28.30 18.80
CA ASN A 61 -38.31 -28.71 17.48
C ASN A 61 -37.28 -28.67 16.35
N ASP A 62 -36.25 -27.83 16.46
CA ASP A 62 -35.23 -27.67 15.39
C ASP A 62 -34.23 -28.84 15.32
N SER A 63 -33.93 -29.50 16.43
CA SER A 63 -33.01 -30.65 16.44
C SER A 63 -33.68 -31.92 15.89
N ILE A 64 -35.00 -32.12 16.11
CA ILE A 64 -35.76 -33.26 15.59
C ILE A 64 -35.94 -33.16 14.06
N VAL A 65 -36.20 -31.95 13.56
CA VAL A 65 -36.33 -31.70 12.10
C VAL A 65 -35.05 -32.00 11.37
N THR A 66 -33.90 -31.61 11.96
CA THR A 66 -32.56 -31.85 11.35
C THR A 66 -32.22 -33.33 11.35
N GLU A 67 -32.49 -34.06 12.46
CA GLU A 67 -32.18 -35.49 12.57
C GLU A 67 -33.10 -36.36 11.67
N VAL A 68 -34.38 -35.98 11.53
CA VAL A 68 -35.33 -36.62 10.60
C VAL A 68 -34.98 -36.32 9.14
N THR A 69 -34.51 -35.11 8.83
CA THR A 69 -34.08 -34.73 7.47
C THR A 69 -32.82 -35.49 7.06
N ASP A 70 -31.85 -35.62 7.97
CA ASP A 70 -30.62 -36.40 7.74
C ASP A 70 -30.91 -37.89 7.58
N ALA A 71 -31.88 -38.46 8.36
CA ALA A 71 -32.30 -39.85 8.23
C ALA A 71 -33.06 -40.10 6.92
N ILE A 72 -33.90 -39.17 6.44
CA ILE A 72 -34.59 -39.25 5.15
C ILE A 72 -33.59 -39.13 3.99
N GLN A 73 -32.59 -38.26 4.08
CA GLN A 73 -31.51 -38.16 3.07
C GLN A 73 -30.69 -39.46 3.02
N ASP A 74 -30.40 -40.09 4.15
CA ASP A 74 -29.67 -41.37 4.20
C ASP A 74 -30.46 -42.53 3.58
N THR A 75 -31.78 -42.58 3.78
CA THR A 75 -32.63 -43.59 3.14
C THR A 75 -32.79 -43.36 1.64
N SER A 76 -32.90 -42.12 1.19
CA SER A 76 -32.96 -41.81 -0.24
C SER A 76 -31.64 -42.11 -0.96
N ALA A 77 -30.50 -41.85 -0.31
CA ALA A 77 -29.18 -42.18 -0.83
C ALA A 77 -28.96 -43.70 -0.92
N LEU A 78 -29.45 -44.46 0.06
CA LEU A 78 -29.46 -45.95 0.05
C LEU A 78 -30.36 -46.52 -1.04
N ALA A 79 -31.56 -45.95 -1.26
CA ALA A 79 -32.45 -46.34 -2.34
C ALA A 79 -31.84 -46.09 -3.72
N GLN A 80 -31.21 -44.92 -3.93
CA GLN A 80 -30.48 -44.62 -5.17
C GLN A 80 -29.27 -45.54 -5.40
N MET A 81 -28.58 -45.94 -4.32
CA MET A 81 -27.47 -46.90 -4.43
C MET A 81 -27.98 -48.32 -4.80
N THR A 82 -29.09 -48.76 -4.21
CA THR A 82 -29.67 -50.07 -4.51
C THR A 82 -30.24 -50.13 -5.94
N GLU A 83 -30.90 -49.07 -6.41
CA GLU A 83 -31.30 -48.94 -7.82
C GLU A 83 -30.11 -48.92 -8.76
N GLY A 84 -29.05 -48.17 -8.46
CA GLY A 84 -27.81 -48.12 -9.24
C GLY A 84 -27.11 -49.49 -9.32
N ILE A 85 -27.06 -50.23 -8.20
CA ILE A 85 -26.46 -51.58 -8.17
C ILE A 85 -27.33 -52.54 -9.00
N LYS A 86 -28.66 -52.45 -8.86
CA LYS A 86 -29.60 -53.28 -9.62
C LYS A 86 -29.51 -53.00 -11.12
N TYR A 87 -29.39 -51.73 -11.51
CA TYR A 87 -29.20 -51.33 -12.90
C TYR A 87 -27.88 -51.89 -13.50
N VAL A 88 -26.78 -51.81 -12.77
CA VAL A 88 -25.46 -52.34 -13.21
C VAL A 88 -25.43 -53.87 -13.28
N THR A 89 -26.20 -54.56 -12.42
CA THR A 89 -26.23 -56.05 -12.40
C THR A 89 -27.22 -56.65 -13.40
N THR A 90 -28.29 -55.93 -13.76
CA THR A 90 -29.35 -56.43 -14.66
C THR A 90 -29.25 -55.97 -16.12
N THR A 91 -28.55 -54.84 -16.39
CA THR A 91 -28.33 -54.36 -17.76
C THR A 91 -27.01 -54.87 -18.34
N PRO A 92 -27.00 -55.30 -19.62
CA PRO A 92 -25.78 -55.75 -20.25
C PRO A 92 -24.74 -54.61 -20.34
N VAL A 93 -23.46 -54.99 -20.16
CA VAL A 93 -22.32 -54.03 -20.11
C VAL A 93 -22.29 -53.11 -21.32
N SER A 94 -22.75 -53.58 -22.47
CA SER A 94 -22.83 -52.82 -23.73
C SER A 94 -23.79 -51.61 -23.67
N GLU A 95 -24.75 -51.57 -22.76
CA GLU A 95 -25.73 -50.47 -22.68
C GLU A 95 -25.29 -49.35 -21.69
N TRP A 96 -24.72 -49.69 -20.53
CA TRP A 96 -24.33 -48.71 -19.55
C TRP A 96 -22.86 -48.18 -19.67
N LEU A 97 -21.99 -49.00 -20.31
CA LEU A 97 -20.58 -48.62 -20.49
C LEU A 97 -20.39 -47.31 -21.34
N PRO A 98 -21.09 -47.16 -22.51
CA PRO A 98 -21.00 -45.94 -23.28
C PRO A 98 -21.50 -44.72 -22.55
N ASP A 99 -22.56 -44.82 -21.75
CA ASP A 99 -23.08 -43.70 -20.97
C ASP A 99 -22.16 -43.33 -19.83
N MET A 100 -21.55 -44.30 -19.18
CA MET A 100 -20.55 -44.06 -18.13
C MET A 100 -19.30 -43.38 -18.67
N VAL A 101 -18.82 -43.87 -19.84
CA VAL A 101 -17.67 -43.26 -20.52
C VAL A 101 -17.99 -41.81 -20.90
N ARG A 102 -19.14 -41.57 -21.51
CA ARG A 102 -19.55 -40.25 -22.00
C ARG A 102 -19.80 -39.26 -20.83
N THR A 103 -20.36 -39.74 -19.74
CA THR A 103 -20.76 -38.89 -18.60
C THR A 103 -19.60 -38.60 -17.66
N TYR A 104 -18.65 -39.52 -17.47
CA TYR A 104 -17.61 -39.42 -16.45
C TYR A 104 -16.19 -39.36 -17.07
N VAL A 105 -15.88 -40.25 -18.03
CA VAL A 105 -14.52 -40.40 -18.54
C VAL A 105 -14.14 -39.25 -19.49
N VAL A 106 -15.07 -38.89 -20.39
CA VAL A 106 -14.83 -37.82 -21.36
C VAL A 106 -14.67 -36.46 -20.68
N PRO A 107 -15.54 -36.02 -19.74
CA PRO A 107 -15.35 -34.76 -19.01
C PRO A 107 -14.10 -34.75 -18.15
N LEU A 108 -13.74 -35.85 -17.50
CA LEU A 108 -12.51 -35.95 -16.73
C LEU A 108 -11.29 -35.87 -17.63
N GLY A 109 -11.30 -36.55 -18.77
CA GLY A 109 -10.23 -36.47 -19.78
C GLY A 109 -10.03 -35.05 -20.30
N LEU A 110 -11.15 -34.34 -20.60
CA LEU A 110 -11.10 -32.94 -21.03
C LEU A 110 -10.54 -32.01 -19.93
N LYS A 111 -10.91 -32.24 -18.65
CA LYS A 111 -10.35 -31.49 -17.52
C LYS A 111 -8.86 -31.69 -17.37
N ILE A 112 -8.39 -32.93 -17.46
CA ILE A 112 -6.96 -33.26 -17.39
C ILE A 112 -6.22 -32.61 -18.56
N LEU A 113 -6.75 -32.71 -19.79
CA LEU A 113 -6.15 -32.08 -20.95
C LEU A 113 -6.06 -30.56 -20.80
N ALA A 114 -7.15 -29.91 -20.33
CA ALA A 114 -7.18 -28.50 -20.06
C ALA A 114 -6.16 -28.09 -18.96
N ALA A 115 -6.05 -28.88 -17.91
CA ALA A 115 -5.08 -28.68 -16.83
C ALA A 115 -3.64 -28.75 -17.34
N ILE A 116 -3.33 -29.73 -18.20
CA ILE A 116 -2.01 -29.86 -18.84
C ILE A 116 -1.70 -28.66 -19.74
N VAL A 117 -2.65 -28.25 -20.58
CA VAL A 117 -2.49 -27.08 -21.45
C VAL A 117 -2.23 -25.81 -20.64
N VAL A 118 -3.04 -25.57 -19.60
CA VAL A 118 -2.87 -24.39 -18.71
C VAL A 118 -1.52 -24.45 -17.97
N PHE A 119 -1.11 -25.63 -17.51
CA PHE A 119 0.19 -25.81 -16.85
C PHE A 119 1.36 -25.50 -17.81
N LEU A 120 1.32 -25.99 -19.03
CA LEU A 120 2.37 -25.75 -20.03
C LEU A 120 2.43 -24.28 -20.44
N LEU A 121 1.27 -23.64 -20.69
CA LEU A 121 1.16 -22.22 -20.97
C LEU A 121 1.64 -21.37 -19.80
N GLY A 122 1.20 -21.69 -18.58
CA GLY A 122 1.63 -20.98 -17.38
C GLY A 122 3.15 -21.08 -17.15
N ARG A 123 3.71 -22.28 -17.31
CA ARG A 123 5.18 -22.48 -17.25
C ARG A 123 5.93 -21.68 -18.32
N TRP A 124 5.38 -21.59 -19.53
CA TRP A 124 5.95 -20.78 -20.59
C TRP A 124 5.91 -19.28 -20.24
N ILE A 125 4.77 -18.78 -19.74
CA ILE A 125 4.62 -17.39 -19.27
C ILE A 125 5.62 -17.08 -18.15
N ILE A 126 5.75 -17.97 -17.16
CA ILE A 126 6.71 -17.80 -16.05
C ILE A 126 8.15 -17.68 -16.59
N LYS A 127 8.53 -18.52 -17.57
CA LYS A 127 9.85 -18.42 -18.22
C LYS A 127 10.02 -17.09 -18.94
N LEU A 128 8.97 -16.60 -19.62
CA LEU A 128 8.98 -15.32 -20.33
C LEU A 128 9.18 -14.15 -19.34
N VAL A 129 8.43 -14.14 -18.23
CA VAL A 129 8.57 -13.14 -17.17
C VAL A 129 9.98 -13.15 -16.58
N LYS A 130 10.52 -14.33 -16.27
CA LYS A 130 11.92 -14.47 -15.81
C LYS A 130 12.93 -13.89 -16.79
N LYS A 131 12.77 -14.21 -18.08
CA LYS A 131 13.66 -13.71 -19.14
C LYS A 131 13.56 -12.19 -19.28
N TRP A 132 12.35 -11.64 -19.18
CA TRP A 132 12.11 -10.20 -19.25
C TRP A 132 12.73 -9.47 -18.06
N MET A 133 12.57 -10.02 -16.85
CA MET A 133 13.23 -9.51 -15.64
C MET A 133 14.76 -9.55 -15.75
N ALA A 134 15.32 -10.66 -16.26
CA ALA A 134 16.76 -10.79 -16.46
C ALA A 134 17.31 -9.73 -17.43
N ASN A 135 16.63 -9.51 -18.55
CA ASN A 135 17.07 -8.55 -19.56
C ASN A 135 16.87 -7.08 -19.13
N GLY A 136 15.81 -6.80 -18.35
CA GLY A 136 15.47 -5.42 -17.95
C GLY A 136 16.32 -4.91 -16.77
N LEU A 137 16.57 -5.77 -15.77
CA LEU A 137 17.30 -5.36 -14.55
C LEU A 137 18.83 -5.43 -14.71
N MET A 138 19.36 -6.28 -15.60
CA MET A 138 20.80 -6.42 -15.80
C MET A 138 21.43 -5.31 -16.64
N SER A 139 20.65 -4.41 -17.23
CA SER A 139 21.15 -3.48 -18.26
C SER A 139 22.07 -2.38 -17.74
N ARG A 140 22.11 -2.06 -16.41
CA ARG A 140 22.92 -0.93 -15.91
C ARG A 140 23.23 -0.92 -14.42
N HIS A 141 23.91 -1.83 -13.77
CA HIS A 141 24.38 -1.76 -12.35
C HIS A 141 23.51 -2.47 -11.29
N GLY A 142 22.73 -3.50 -11.66
CA GLY A 142 22.00 -4.28 -10.67
C GLY A 142 22.87 -5.35 -10.00
N ASP A 143 22.87 -5.41 -8.66
CA ASP A 143 23.49 -6.50 -7.90
C ASP A 143 22.91 -7.85 -8.32
N ALA A 144 23.77 -8.78 -8.73
CA ALA A 144 23.39 -10.14 -9.14
C ALA A 144 22.61 -10.89 -8.05
N THR A 145 22.90 -10.59 -6.78
CA THR A 145 22.23 -11.15 -5.59
C THR A 145 20.76 -10.69 -5.51
N LEU A 146 20.51 -9.39 -5.69
CA LEU A 146 19.15 -8.83 -5.66
C LEU A 146 18.29 -9.38 -6.81
N HIS A 147 18.88 -9.49 -8.01
CA HIS A 147 18.21 -10.08 -9.16
C HIS A 147 17.84 -11.56 -8.91
N GLY A 148 18.76 -12.36 -8.39
CA GLY A 148 18.49 -13.75 -8.05
C GLY A 148 17.37 -13.90 -7.03
N PHE A 149 17.39 -13.11 -5.97
CA PHE A 149 16.36 -13.10 -4.93
C PHE A 149 14.98 -12.73 -5.50
N LEU A 150 14.89 -11.61 -6.23
CA LEU A 150 13.61 -11.12 -6.78
C LEU A 150 13.03 -12.08 -7.84
N SER A 151 13.87 -12.62 -8.72
CA SER A 151 13.47 -13.61 -9.71
C SER A 151 12.92 -14.90 -9.08
N ASN A 152 13.56 -15.36 -7.98
CA ASN A 152 13.09 -16.53 -7.26
C ASN A 152 11.78 -16.25 -6.53
N LEU A 153 11.65 -15.12 -5.83
CA LEU A 153 10.42 -14.71 -5.14
C LEU A 153 9.22 -14.64 -6.09
N VAL A 154 9.37 -13.91 -7.21
CA VAL A 154 8.32 -13.80 -8.23
C VAL A 154 7.97 -15.16 -8.81
N SER A 155 8.98 -16.03 -9.04
CA SER A 155 8.74 -17.38 -9.55
C SER A 155 7.92 -18.24 -8.60
N VAL A 156 8.24 -18.21 -7.31
CA VAL A 156 7.51 -18.98 -6.29
C VAL A 156 6.04 -18.54 -6.27
N VAL A 157 5.77 -17.24 -6.26
CA VAL A 157 4.41 -16.70 -6.27
C VAL A 157 3.64 -17.11 -7.52
N LEU A 158 4.27 -16.99 -8.72
CA LEU A 158 3.64 -17.36 -9.98
C LEU A 158 3.38 -18.87 -10.09
N TYR A 159 4.29 -19.73 -9.62
CA TYR A 159 4.05 -21.17 -9.56
C TYR A 159 2.93 -21.52 -8.59
N PHE A 160 2.82 -20.84 -7.44
CA PHE A 160 1.74 -21.06 -6.49
C PHE A 160 0.37 -20.73 -7.10
N ILE A 161 0.27 -19.59 -7.82
CA ILE A 161 -0.93 -19.20 -8.55
C ILE A 161 -1.26 -20.22 -9.64
N LEU A 162 -0.26 -20.68 -10.40
CA LEU A 162 -0.43 -21.68 -11.45
C LEU A 162 -0.95 -23.02 -10.88
N ILE A 163 -0.42 -23.48 -9.76
CA ILE A 163 -0.89 -24.70 -9.09
C ILE A 163 -2.35 -24.56 -8.66
N ILE A 164 -2.75 -23.43 -8.05
CA ILE A 164 -4.14 -23.19 -7.66
C ILE A 164 -5.06 -23.21 -8.89
N ALA A 165 -4.64 -22.59 -9.98
CA ALA A 165 -5.43 -22.58 -11.23
C ALA A 165 -5.61 -24.00 -11.81
N VAL A 166 -4.53 -24.80 -11.86
CA VAL A 166 -4.57 -26.19 -12.35
C VAL A 166 -5.48 -27.07 -11.46
N VAL A 167 -5.34 -26.95 -10.14
CA VAL A 167 -6.17 -27.69 -9.16
C VAL A 167 -7.65 -27.32 -9.30
N GLY A 168 -7.94 -26.02 -9.54
CA GLY A 168 -9.30 -25.55 -9.80
C GLY A 168 -9.91 -26.13 -11.07
N ILE A 169 -9.14 -26.27 -12.15
CA ILE A 169 -9.60 -26.89 -13.42
C ILE A 169 -9.96 -28.37 -13.20
N LEU A 170 -9.25 -29.07 -12.34
CA LEU A 170 -9.55 -30.46 -12.00
C LEU A 170 -10.87 -30.62 -11.20
N GLY A 171 -11.47 -29.49 -10.74
CA GLY A 171 -12.75 -29.48 -10.00
C GLY A 171 -12.56 -29.59 -8.49
N ILE A 172 -11.35 -29.41 -7.98
CA ILE A 172 -11.08 -29.36 -6.52
C ILE A 172 -11.39 -27.94 -6.03
N ASN A 173 -12.07 -27.83 -4.91
CA ASN A 173 -12.37 -26.53 -4.33
C ASN A 173 -11.08 -25.85 -3.82
N THR A 174 -10.72 -24.75 -4.45
CA THR A 174 -9.50 -23.98 -4.12
C THR A 174 -9.77 -22.76 -3.24
N SER A 175 -11.01 -22.55 -2.77
CA SER A 175 -11.41 -21.35 -2.02
C SER A 175 -10.56 -21.14 -0.77
N SER A 176 -10.24 -22.21 -0.03
CA SER A 176 -9.38 -22.13 1.16
C SER A 176 -7.93 -21.75 0.82
N LEU A 177 -7.40 -22.26 -0.30
CA LEU A 177 -6.05 -21.90 -0.77
C LEU A 177 -5.98 -20.46 -1.25
N VAL A 178 -7.04 -19.99 -1.96
CA VAL A 178 -7.15 -18.57 -2.36
C VAL A 178 -7.28 -17.67 -1.15
N ALA A 179 -8.08 -18.03 -0.14
CA ALA A 179 -8.21 -17.27 1.10
C ALA A 179 -6.88 -17.21 1.87
N LEU A 180 -6.12 -18.31 1.92
CA LEU A 180 -4.78 -18.34 2.53
C LEU A 180 -3.80 -17.42 1.77
N LEU A 181 -3.81 -17.47 0.43
CA LEU A 181 -2.96 -16.61 -0.39
C LEU A 181 -3.34 -15.13 -0.23
N ALA A 182 -4.64 -14.82 -0.17
CA ALA A 182 -5.14 -13.46 0.03
C ALA A 182 -4.72 -12.89 1.40
N SER A 183 -4.83 -13.69 2.48
CA SER A 183 -4.40 -13.25 3.81
C SER A 183 -2.87 -13.09 3.90
N ALA A 184 -2.10 -13.98 3.29
CA ALA A 184 -0.64 -13.83 3.18
C ALA A 184 -0.28 -12.58 2.37
N GLY A 185 -0.97 -12.33 1.24
CA GLY A 185 -0.79 -11.15 0.41
C GLY A 185 -1.12 -9.85 1.16
N LEU A 186 -2.18 -9.85 1.96
CA LEU A 186 -2.54 -8.71 2.81
C LEU A 186 -1.45 -8.44 3.85
N ALA A 187 -0.94 -9.46 4.53
CA ALA A 187 0.12 -9.31 5.52
C ALA A 187 1.41 -8.73 4.90
N VAL A 188 1.82 -9.24 3.72
CA VAL A 188 2.97 -8.72 2.97
C VAL A 188 2.71 -7.29 2.49
N GLY A 189 1.52 -6.99 1.96
CA GLY A 189 1.12 -5.65 1.50
C GLY A 189 1.16 -4.64 2.63
N MET A 190 0.65 -4.97 3.82
CA MET A 190 0.72 -4.11 5.00
C MET A 190 2.17 -3.89 5.46
N SER A 191 2.99 -4.94 5.45
CA SER A 191 4.42 -4.84 5.82
C SER A 191 5.22 -3.96 4.87
N LEU A 192 4.94 -4.00 3.57
CA LEU A 192 5.62 -3.20 2.54
C LEU A 192 4.96 -1.84 2.28
N GLY A 193 3.86 -1.52 3.00
CA GLY A 193 3.07 -0.31 2.76
C GLY A 193 3.89 0.98 2.81
N GLY A 194 4.78 1.14 3.79
CA GLY A 194 5.67 2.29 3.90
C GLY A 194 6.65 2.43 2.73
N THR A 195 7.21 1.32 2.26
CA THR A 195 8.12 1.32 1.10
C THR A 195 7.36 1.70 -0.18
N LEU A 196 6.16 1.15 -0.37
CA LEU A 196 5.30 1.47 -1.51
C LEU A 196 4.84 2.94 -1.48
N GLN A 197 4.55 3.47 -0.29
CA GLN A 197 4.25 4.90 -0.10
C GLN A 197 5.41 5.79 -0.52
N ASN A 198 6.64 5.42 -0.14
CA ASN A 198 7.84 6.16 -0.53
C ASN A 198 8.10 6.08 -2.04
N PHE A 199 7.90 4.92 -2.64
CA PHE A 199 7.97 4.76 -4.09
C PHE A 199 6.96 5.66 -4.81
N ALA A 200 5.68 5.60 -4.40
CA ALA A 200 4.64 6.45 -4.97
C ALA A 200 4.95 7.95 -4.77
N GLY A 201 5.46 8.32 -3.58
CA GLY A 201 5.92 9.69 -3.28
C GLY A 201 7.03 10.13 -4.23
N GLY A 202 8.02 9.27 -4.51
CA GLY A 202 9.09 9.56 -5.47
C GLY A 202 8.57 9.81 -6.89
N VAL A 203 7.63 8.98 -7.35
CA VAL A 203 6.96 9.17 -8.65
C VAL A 203 6.21 10.49 -8.70
N LEU A 204 5.46 10.85 -7.64
CA LEU A 204 4.72 12.10 -7.55
C LEU A 204 5.66 13.32 -7.57
N ILE A 205 6.78 13.27 -6.84
CA ILE A 205 7.78 14.34 -6.82
C ILE A 205 8.35 14.58 -8.23
N VAL A 206 8.73 13.51 -8.93
CA VAL A 206 9.30 13.60 -10.29
C VAL A 206 8.26 14.08 -11.31
N MET A 207 6.99 13.68 -11.15
CA MET A 207 5.89 14.04 -12.05
C MET A 207 5.44 15.48 -11.87
N PHE A 208 5.12 15.89 -10.64
CA PHE A 208 4.56 17.22 -10.34
C PHE A 208 5.64 18.27 -10.01
N ARG A 209 6.84 17.85 -9.69
CA ARG A 209 8.02 18.71 -9.41
C ARG A 209 7.70 19.83 -8.41
N PRO A 210 7.24 19.54 -7.19
CA PRO A 210 7.09 20.56 -6.16
C PRO A 210 8.43 21.21 -5.83
N PHE A 211 9.53 20.50 -6.00
CA PHE A 211 10.91 20.96 -5.96
C PHE A 211 11.77 20.17 -6.95
N LYS A 212 12.98 20.67 -7.23
CA LYS A 212 13.94 20.07 -8.15
C LYS A 212 15.28 19.87 -7.45
N VAL A 213 16.16 19.06 -8.03
CA VAL A 213 17.56 18.98 -7.63
C VAL A 213 18.18 20.37 -7.76
N GLY A 214 18.83 20.84 -6.72
CA GLY A 214 19.40 22.16 -6.59
C GLY A 214 18.57 23.16 -5.80
N ASP A 215 17.27 22.94 -5.61
CA ASP A 215 16.41 23.81 -4.79
C ASP A 215 16.78 23.71 -3.30
N PHE A 216 16.65 24.81 -2.58
CA PHE A 216 16.74 24.85 -1.12
C PHE A 216 15.34 24.70 -0.52
N ILE A 217 15.14 23.65 0.27
CA ILE A 217 13.84 23.29 0.83
C ILE A 217 13.90 23.14 2.35
N SER A 218 12.75 23.35 3.01
CA SER A 218 12.52 23.00 4.39
C SER A 218 11.37 21.99 4.45
N ALA A 219 11.62 20.82 5.00
CA ALA A 219 10.63 19.74 5.13
C ALA A 219 11.00 18.81 6.28
N GLN A 220 9.99 18.27 6.97
CA GLN A 220 10.17 17.30 8.06
C GLN A 220 11.13 17.77 9.18
N GLY A 221 11.25 19.10 9.41
CA GLY A 221 12.15 19.67 10.40
C GLY A 221 13.60 19.83 9.96
N TYR A 222 13.92 19.55 8.71
CA TYR A 222 15.24 19.72 8.12
C TYR A 222 15.22 20.77 7.01
N GLU A 223 16.34 21.49 6.86
CA GLU A 223 16.54 22.48 5.81
C GLU A 223 17.83 22.19 5.05
N GLY A 224 17.76 22.27 3.73
CA GLY A 224 18.94 22.01 2.91
C GLY A 224 18.67 22.08 1.41
N LYS A 225 19.75 22.02 0.66
CA LYS A 225 19.72 21.96 -0.79
C LYS A 225 19.47 20.52 -1.25
N VAL A 226 18.51 20.33 -2.13
CA VAL A 226 18.22 19.01 -2.74
C VAL A 226 19.42 18.59 -3.58
N ASN A 227 20.09 17.53 -3.18
CA ASN A 227 21.23 16.95 -3.88
C ASN A 227 20.81 15.90 -4.91
N GLU A 228 19.93 14.99 -4.50
CA GLU A 228 19.48 13.88 -5.33
C GLU A 228 18.06 13.45 -4.96
N ILE A 229 17.28 13.03 -5.96
CA ILE A 229 15.95 12.43 -5.78
C ILE A 229 16.04 10.98 -6.25
N GLN A 230 16.01 10.04 -5.30
CA GLN A 230 16.04 8.61 -5.57
C GLN A 230 14.62 8.02 -5.56
N ILE A 231 14.52 6.72 -5.83
CA ILE A 231 13.21 6.03 -5.95
C ILE A 231 12.39 6.10 -4.67
N PHE A 232 13.02 5.94 -3.49
CA PHE A 232 12.35 5.89 -2.19
C PHE A 232 12.63 7.10 -1.31
N ASN A 233 13.75 7.77 -1.54
CA ASN A 233 14.25 8.84 -0.70
C ASN A 233 14.74 10.01 -1.52
N THR A 234 14.73 11.21 -0.93
CA THR A 234 15.38 12.41 -1.43
C THR A 234 16.52 12.78 -0.49
N HIS A 235 17.69 13.05 -1.04
CA HIS A 235 18.88 13.46 -0.31
C HIS A 235 18.99 14.99 -0.32
N ILE A 236 19.10 15.59 0.85
CA ILE A 236 19.35 17.02 0.99
C ILE A 236 20.68 17.27 1.69
N LEU A 237 21.36 18.33 1.31
CA LEU A 237 22.59 18.79 1.93
C LEU A 237 22.29 20.04 2.76
N THR A 238 22.49 19.97 4.07
CA THR A 238 22.30 21.11 4.98
C THR A 238 23.37 22.16 4.78
N VAL A 239 23.17 23.37 5.32
CA VAL A 239 24.15 24.48 5.21
C VAL A 239 25.49 24.19 5.93
N ASP A 240 25.47 23.27 6.90
CA ASP A 240 26.65 22.77 7.62
C ASP A 240 27.22 21.48 7.01
N ASN A 241 26.87 21.20 5.74
CA ASN A 241 27.40 20.11 4.91
C ASN A 241 27.09 18.70 5.44
N LYS A 242 25.96 18.51 6.10
CA LYS A 242 25.45 17.19 6.47
C LYS A 242 24.47 16.69 5.42
N GLU A 243 24.56 15.43 5.07
CA GLU A 243 23.58 14.78 4.23
C GLU A 243 22.41 14.26 5.08
N VAL A 244 21.19 14.64 4.72
CA VAL A 244 19.96 14.15 5.33
C VAL A 244 19.15 13.40 4.28
N ILE A 245 18.76 12.17 4.61
CA ILE A 245 18.00 11.28 3.74
C ILE A 245 16.55 11.32 4.19
N LEU A 246 15.69 11.91 3.37
CA LEU A 246 14.27 12.09 3.64
C LEU A 246 13.44 11.10 2.83
N PRO A 247 12.51 10.37 3.44
CA PRO A 247 11.62 9.46 2.73
C PRO A 247 10.65 10.25 1.83
N ASN A 248 10.45 9.79 0.59
CA ASN A 248 9.65 10.50 -0.42
C ASN A 248 8.16 10.58 -0.09
N GLY A 249 7.61 9.58 0.61
CA GLY A 249 6.18 9.57 0.96
C GLY A 249 5.75 10.81 1.73
N PRO A 250 6.33 11.09 2.91
CA PRO A 250 6.06 12.31 3.66
C PRO A 250 6.43 13.60 2.92
N LEU A 251 7.45 13.60 2.06
CA LEU A 251 7.80 14.76 1.22
C LEU A 251 6.72 15.09 0.17
N ALA A 252 6.10 14.06 -0.41
CA ALA A 252 5.07 14.24 -1.43
C ALA A 252 3.71 14.64 -0.85
N THR A 253 3.43 14.26 0.41
CA THR A 253 2.10 14.43 1.04
C THR A 253 2.08 15.45 2.16
N GLY A 254 3.24 15.79 2.74
CA GLY A 254 3.38 16.73 3.84
C GLY A 254 3.58 18.17 3.39
N ALA A 255 3.59 19.07 4.38
CA ALA A 255 3.96 20.46 4.15
C ALA A 255 5.45 20.58 3.82
N LEU A 256 5.77 21.36 2.80
CA LEU A 256 7.12 21.63 2.33
C LEU A 256 7.23 23.10 1.97
N THR A 257 8.31 23.75 2.40
CA THR A 257 8.67 25.11 1.98
C THR A 257 9.80 25.04 0.95
N ASN A 258 9.56 25.56 -0.24
CA ASN A 258 10.61 25.69 -1.27
C ASN A 258 11.01 27.16 -1.36
N TYR A 259 12.24 27.45 -0.93
CA TYR A 259 12.80 28.80 -0.93
C TYR A 259 13.36 29.23 -2.29
N SER A 260 13.60 28.30 -3.19
CA SER A 260 14.20 28.56 -4.51
C SER A 260 13.19 28.66 -5.64
N ARG A 261 11.92 28.33 -5.39
CA ARG A 261 10.90 28.32 -6.44
C ARG A 261 10.48 29.72 -6.88
N GLN A 262 10.46 30.67 -5.95
CA GLN A 262 10.14 32.07 -6.21
C GLN A 262 11.44 32.84 -6.42
N GLU A 263 11.47 33.72 -7.41
CA GLU A 263 12.63 34.54 -7.73
C GLU A 263 12.92 35.57 -6.64
N THR A 264 11.86 36.05 -5.96
CA THR A 264 11.97 37.09 -4.95
C THR A 264 11.55 36.58 -3.57
N ARG A 265 12.18 37.11 -2.51
CA ARG A 265 11.85 36.84 -1.12
C ARG A 265 11.71 38.13 -0.35
N ARG A 266 10.83 38.14 0.66
CA ARG A 266 10.71 39.24 1.60
C ARG A 266 11.65 39.01 2.77
N VAL A 267 12.48 40.03 3.06
CA VAL A 267 13.30 40.10 4.26
C VAL A 267 12.58 40.95 5.27
N ASP A 268 12.45 40.44 6.48
CA ASP A 268 11.76 41.11 7.57
C ASP A 268 12.75 41.34 8.71
N TRP A 269 12.78 42.58 9.24
CA TRP A 269 13.51 42.94 10.47
C TRP A 269 12.58 43.64 11.44
N THR A 270 12.99 43.61 12.70
CA THR A 270 12.45 44.44 13.75
C THR A 270 13.61 45.19 14.37
N PHE A 271 13.65 46.53 14.21
CA PHE A 271 14.63 47.38 14.82
C PHE A 271 13.99 48.16 15.95
N SER A 272 14.65 48.15 17.13
CA SER A 272 14.11 48.76 18.35
C SER A 272 14.84 50.07 18.65
N ILE A 273 14.07 51.11 19.00
CA ILE A 273 14.56 52.36 19.50
C ILE A 273 14.06 52.59 20.95
N ALA A 274 14.75 53.47 21.70
CA ALA A 274 14.31 53.79 23.08
C ALA A 274 13.06 54.67 23.09
N TYR A 275 12.29 54.60 24.18
CA TYR A 275 11.23 55.57 24.44
C TYR A 275 11.84 56.95 24.60
N GLY A 276 11.32 57.93 23.85
CA GLY A 276 11.86 59.29 23.79
C GLY A 276 12.71 59.59 22.57
N ASP A 277 13.18 58.59 21.84
CA ASP A 277 13.81 58.79 20.54
C ASP A 277 12.80 59.23 19.50
N ASP A 278 13.27 59.96 18.50
CA ASP A 278 12.45 60.47 17.41
C ASP A 278 12.17 59.34 16.39
N TYR A 279 10.92 58.88 16.39
CA TYR A 279 10.43 57.85 15.49
C TYR A 279 10.53 58.25 14.01
N ASP A 280 10.20 59.53 13.68
CA ASP A 280 10.20 59.98 12.27
C ASP A 280 11.61 60.04 11.74
N LYS A 281 12.58 60.41 12.58
CA LYS A 281 14.00 60.35 12.26
C LYS A 281 14.46 58.92 12.02
N ALA A 282 14.10 57.98 12.89
CA ALA A 282 14.44 56.57 12.75
C ALA A 282 13.83 56.00 11.48
N LYS A 283 12.56 56.25 11.20
CA LYS A 283 11.86 55.83 9.98
C LYS A 283 12.55 56.36 8.71
N SER A 284 12.87 57.66 8.69
CA SER A 284 13.53 58.29 7.54
C SER A 284 14.92 57.69 7.30
N LEU A 285 15.70 57.44 8.36
CA LEU A 285 16.96 56.78 8.30
C LEU A 285 16.87 55.36 7.70
N LEU A 286 15.94 54.55 8.21
CA LEU A 286 15.73 53.19 7.73
C LEU A 286 15.32 53.14 6.26
N LEU A 287 14.44 54.07 5.82
CA LEU A 287 14.07 54.22 4.42
C LEU A 287 15.29 54.57 3.55
N ARG A 288 16.11 55.53 4.00
CA ARG A 288 17.34 55.89 3.31
C ARG A 288 18.30 54.71 3.14
N LEU A 289 18.52 53.94 4.21
CA LEU A 289 19.38 52.75 4.17
C LEU A 289 18.82 51.68 3.23
N CYS A 290 17.50 51.53 3.12
CA CYS A 290 16.87 50.65 2.15
C CYS A 290 17.10 51.16 0.70
N ASP A 291 16.97 52.44 0.46
CA ASP A 291 17.18 53.04 -0.89
C ASP A 291 18.64 52.97 -1.36
N GLU A 292 19.61 53.04 -0.44
CA GLU A 292 21.06 52.93 -0.72
C GLU A 292 21.49 51.51 -1.13
N ASP A 293 20.67 50.47 -0.84
CA ASP A 293 21.02 49.09 -1.20
C ASP A 293 20.33 48.71 -2.51
N GLY A 294 21.10 48.73 -3.60
CA GLY A 294 20.58 48.44 -4.96
C GLY A 294 19.99 47.02 -5.17
N ARG A 295 20.16 46.11 -4.19
CA ARG A 295 19.57 44.75 -4.21
C ARG A 295 18.12 44.75 -3.72
N ILE A 296 17.70 45.84 -3.04
CA ILE A 296 16.34 45.98 -2.56
C ILE A 296 15.45 46.46 -3.70
N GLN A 297 14.37 45.76 -3.94
CA GLN A 297 13.42 46.07 -5.00
C GLN A 297 12.62 47.34 -4.65
N LYS A 298 12.42 48.19 -5.68
CA LYS A 298 11.63 49.42 -5.53
C LYS A 298 10.14 49.21 -5.72
N THR A 299 9.75 48.06 -6.24
CA THR A 299 8.35 47.70 -6.46
C THR A 299 8.15 46.22 -6.12
N PRO A 300 7.45 45.88 -5.02
CA PRO A 300 6.89 46.77 -4.00
C PRO A 300 8.01 47.48 -3.23
N GLY A 301 7.81 48.78 -2.88
CA GLY A 301 8.78 49.56 -2.12
C GLY A 301 8.95 49.07 -0.68
N PRO A 302 10.02 49.57 0.01
CA PRO A 302 10.28 49.26 1.40
C PRO A 302 9.07 49.63 2.31
N PHE A 303 8.69 48.72 3.19
CA PHE A 303 7.69 48.98 4.23
C PHE A 303 8.42 49.22 5.55
N VAL A 304 8.24 50.42 6.12
CA VAL A 304 8.86 50.82 7.40
C VAL A 304 7.80 51.46 8.25
N GLU A 305 7.31 50.76 9.25
CA GLU A 305 6.24 51.25 10.12
C GLU A 305 6.44 50.82 11.56
N LEU A 306 5.84 51.57 12.50
CA LEU A 306 5.80 51.22 13.91
C LEU A 306 5.08 49.88 14.07
N GLY A 307 5.80 48.87 14.54
CA GLY A 307 5.27 47.51 14.65
C GLY A 307 4.66 47.23 16.02
N LYS A 308 5.34 47.64 17.10
CA LYS A 308 4.91 47.36 18.46
C LYS A 308 5.52 48.36 19.46
N LEU A 309 4.76 48.66 20.51
CA LEU A 309 5.25 49.31 21.72
C LEU A 309 5.48 48.20 22.77
N ASN A 310 6.75 47.90 23.05
CA ASN A 310 7.17 46.91 24.03
C ASN A 310 7.45 47.55 25.39
N ASP A 311 7.73 46.70 26.40
CA ASP A 311 7.97 47.16 27.78
C ASP A 311 9.17 48.13 27.91
N SER A 312 10.17 48.00 27.02
CA SER A 312 11.39 48.80 27.10
C SER A 312 11.80 49.41 25.76
N SER A 313 11.04 49.20 24.67
CA SER A 313 11.38 49.63 23.33
C SER A 313 10.19 49.99 22.47
N VAL A 314 10.42 50.82 21.49
CA VAL A 314 9.53 51.05 20.35
C VAL A 314 10.11 50.30 19.16
N ASP A 315 9.36 49.30 18.70
CA ASP A 315 9.79 48.39 17.61
C ASP A 315 9.30 48.89 16.26
N ILE A 316 10.22 49.05 15.34
CA ILE A 316 9.95 49.42 13.96
C ILE A 316 10.07 48.19 13.08
N THR A 317 9.01 47.82 12.40
CA THR A 317 9.01 46.73 11.44
C THR A 317 9.48 47.21 10.08
N VAL A 318 10.51 46.56 9.56
CA VAL A 318 11.06 46.84 8.21
C VAL A 318 10.87 45.58 7.37
N ARG A 319 10.26 45.76 6.19
CA ARG A 319 10.09 44.69 5.22
C ARG A 319 10.49 45.15 3.84
N VAL A 320 11.36 44.37 3.20
CA VAL A 320 11.78 44.65 1.85
C VAL A 320 11.76 43.40 0.99
N TRP A 321 11.65 43.60 -0.32
CA TRP A 321 11.73 42.50 -1.28
C TRP A 321 13.08 42.52 -1.94
N VAL A 322 13.69 41.32 -2.09
CA VAL A 322 15.01 41.11 -2.69
C VAL A 322 14.97 39.86 -3.55
N ASP A 323 15.93 39.69 -4.44
CA ASP A 323 16.13 38.45 -5.13
C ASP A 323 16.46 37.33 -4.12
N ALA A 324 15.95 36.13 -4.33
CA ALA A 324 16.11 35.02 -3.38
C ALA A 324 17.57 34.70 -3.07
N ALA A 325 18.48 34.91 -4.04
CA ALA A 325 19.90 34.70 -3.89
C ALA A 325 20.58 35.73 -2.93
N ASP A 326 20.03 36.94 -2.87
CA ASP A 326 20.58 38.04 -2.08
C ASP A 326 20.02 38.13 -0.65
N TYR A 327 19.07 37.26 -0.31
CA TYR A 327 18.35 37.27 0.97
C TYR A 327 19.29 37.44 2.18
N TRP A 328 20.24 36.56 2.34
CA TRP A 328 21.14 36.57 3.48
C TRP A 328 22.15 37.70 3.42
N ALA A 329 22.63 38.03 2.24
CA ALA A 329 23.58 39.13 2.05
C ALA A 329 22.94 40.47 2.43
N VAL A 330 21.69 40.71 2.04
CA VAL A 330 20.95 41.93 2.43
C VAL A 330 20.58 41.89 3.90
N PHE A 331 20.15 40.73 4.42
CA PHE A 331 19.79 40.58 5.83
C PHE A 331 20.92 41.00 6.76
N PHE A 332 22.11 40.46 6.58
CA PHE A 332 23.27 40.79 7.43
C PHE A 332 23.82 42.19 7.18
N SER A 333 23.87 42.61 5.92
CA SER A 333 24.33 43.96 5.57
C SER A 333 23.45 45.04 6.20
N MET A 334 22.11 44.87 6.19
CA MET A 334 21.20 45.83 6.80
C MET A 334 21.37 45.90 8.32
N ASN A 335 21.51 44.76 9.01
CA ASN A 335 21.77 44.74 10.44
C ASN A 335 23.05 45.54 10.81
N GLU A 336 24.11 45.35 10.04
CA GLU A 336 25.37 46.10 10.26
C GLU A 336 25.20 47.58 10.01
N LYS A 337 24.56 47.97 8.88
CA LYS A 337 24.32 49.37 8.51
C LYS A 337 23.47 50.08 9.56
N VAL A 338 22.38 49.46 10.00
CA VAL A 338 21.48 50.04 11.03
C VAL A 338 22.22 50.22 12.36
N TYR A 339 22.96 49.20 12.81
CA TYR A 339 23.76 49.33 14.05
C TYR A 339 24.70 50.52 14.03
N LYS A 340 25.42 50.73 12.93
CA LYS A 340 26.36 51.88 12.77
C LYS A 340 25.62 53.21 12.63
N ALA A 341 24.54 53.24 11.85
CA ALA A 341 23.81 54.47 11.57
C ALA A 341 23.03 54.98 12.80
N PHE A 342 22.45 54.10 13.60
CA PHE A 342 21.74 54.47 14.84
C PHE A 342 22.71 55.20 15.80
N ALA A 343 23.89 54.64 16.00
CA ALA A 343 24.93 55.27 16.83
C ALA A 343 25.32 56.68 16.34
N THR A 344 25.46 56.86 15.02
CA THR A 344 25.84 58.13 14.42
C THR A 344 24.73 59.18 14.49
N GLU A 345 23.47 58.75 14.33
CA GLU A 345 22.30 59.62 14.33
C GLU A 345 21.74 59.90 15.73
N GLY A 346 22.36 59.34 16.79
CA GLY A 346 21.92 59.52 18.16
C GLY A 346 20.64 58.81 18.49
N LEU A 347 20.30 57.71 17.80
CA LEU A 347 19.23 56.81 18.15
C LEU A 347 19.74 55.70 19.06
N SER A 348 19.00 55.41 20.13
CA SER A 348 19.44 54.46 21.14
C SER A 348 18.81 53.11 20.94
N ILE A 349 19.64 52.06 20.90
CA ILE A 349 19.13 50.68 21.01
C ILE A 349 18.94 50.38 22.49
N PRO A 350 17.68 50.24 22.97
CA PRO A 350 17.43 50.22 24.39
C PRO A 350 17.84 48.88 25.03
N PHE A 351 18.41 49.01 26.23
CA PHE A 351 18.52 47.85 27.13
C PHE A 351 17.18 47.68 27.90
N PRO A 352 16.95 46.53 28.52
CA PRO A 352 15.79 46.36 29.41
C PRO A 352 15.75 47.48 30.46
N GLN A 353 14.62 48.17 30.56
CA GLN A 353 14.38 49.27 31.49
C GLN A 353 13.60 48.79 32.71
N MET A 354 13.88 49.34 33.87
CA MET A 354 13.18 49.08 35.10
C MET A 354 13.00 50.36 35.92
N ASP A 355 11.80 50.73 36.20
CA ASP A 355 11.53 51.86 37.12
C ASP A 355 11.59 51.40 38.59
N VAL A 356 12.53 51.97 39.34
CA VAL A 356 12.72 51.66 40.75
C VAL A 356 12.15 52.78 41.61
N HIS A 357 11.04 52.56 42.28
CA HIS A 357 10.53 53.49 43.26
C HIS A 357 11.12 53.18 44.64
N MET A 358 12.09 53.97 45.09
CA MET A 358 12.59 53.88 46.46
C MET A 358 11.61 54.56 47.40
N ARG A 359 11.12 53.84 48.43
CA ARG A 359 10.28 54.35 49.49
C ARG A 359 11.11 54.84 50.69
#